data_d21ceaec0a19eecea9b04e03504504ec
#
_entry.id   d21ceaec0a19eecea9b04e03504504ec
#
_cell.length_a   1.000
_cell.length_b   1.000
_cell.length_c   1.000
_cell.angle_alpha   90.00
_cell.angle_beta   90.00
_cell.angle_gamma   90.00
#
_symmetry.space_group_name_H-M   'P 1'
#
loop_
_entity.id
_entity.type
_entity.pdbx_description
1 polymer ?
#
loop_
_entity_poly.entity_id
_entity_poly.type
_entity_poly.pdbx_seq_one_letter_code
_entity_poly.pdbx_strand_id
1 'polypeptide(L)'
;MDASYKHPVVAVVGPTATGKTALGVALARHFSGEVISCDSMQIYRGLDVGTAKVTPEETCGIPHHGVDILPPDKTFSVADFTAMAAALEQEISARGNLPILVGGTGLYVQSFLYGVRFAEEKTPAGLREQLAAELAAKGGAAMYEELRRADPEAAAAIHPNNQVRVLRALEHYRATGRRLSEQKADSLPQERPYRSLILGLDFPDRAALYRRIDLRVDKMLEAGLLAEAEYVWRSRERFRTAAQAIGYKEFFPYFEGTAPLEACTDKLKQASRNYAKRQLTWFRHMDGVVWLDAGAPDAVETAIHQVSEFLSKR
;
A
#
# COMPACT_ATOMS: atom_id res chain seq x y z
N MET A 1 11.65 -22.94 22.03
CA MET A 1 10.50 -22.01 21.97
C MET A 1 9.31 -22.82 21.54
N ASP A 2 8.20 -22.67 22.25
CA ASP A 2 6.98 -23.42 21.96
C ASP A 2 6.46 -23.00 20.56
N ALA A 3 6.34 -23.96 19.65
CA ALA A 3 5.93 -23.74 18.26
C ALA A 3 4.49 -23.19 18.13
N SER A 4 3.76 -23.08 19.24
CA SER A 4 2.39 -22.54 19.31
C SER A 4 2.34 -21.04 19.57
N TYR A 5 3.41 -20.39 20.01
CA TYR A 5 3.40 -18.96 20.35
C TYR A 5 3.59 -18.09 19.11
N LYS A 6 2.51 -17.43 18.69
CA LYS A 6 2.56 -16.44 17.60
C LYS A 6 2.72 -15.03 18.18
N HIS A 7 3.73 -14.30 17.73
CA HIS A 7 3.96 -12.94 18.17
C HIS A 7 2.74 -12.05 17.87
N PRO A 8 2.35 -11.19 18.81
CA PRO A 8 1.27 -10.24 18.58
C PRO A 8 1.73 -9.13 17.63
N VAL A 9 0.90 -8.81 16.66
CA VAL A 9 1.11 -7.71 15.71
C VAL A 9 -0.15 -6.86 15.64
N VAL A 10 -0.02 -5.54 15.75
CA VAL A 10 -1.13 -4.60 15.55
C VAL A 10 -0.99 -3.94 14.19
N ALA A 11 -2.08 -3.78 13.46
CA ALA A 11 -2.11 -3.05 12.20
C ALA A 11 -3.11 -1.90 12.28
N VAL A 12 -2.68 -0.69 11.92
CA VAL A 12 -3.50 0.52 11.77
C VAL A 12 -3.65 0.81 10.30
N VAL A 13 -4.84 0.56 9.78
CA VAL A 13 -5.15 0.62 8.35
C VAL A 13 -6.29 1.60 8.05
N GLY A 14 -6.50 1.89 6.78
CA GLY A 14 -7.60 2.76 6.33
C GLY A 14 -7.17 3.68 5.20
N PRO A 15 -8.08 4.53 4.70
CA PRO A 15 -7.77 5.44 3.60
C PRO A 15 -6.81 6.54 4.01
N THR A 16 -6.26 7.22 3.00
CA THR A 16 -5.49 8.44 3.23
C THR A 16 -6.33 9.50 3.96
N ALA A 17 -5.69 10.37 4.72
CA ALA A 17 -6.28 11.47 5.49
C ALA A 17 -7.16 11.05 6.70
N THR A 18 -7.10 9.80 7.19
CA THR A 18 -7.85 9.34 8.37
C THR A 18 -7.08 9.46 9.69
N GLY A 19 -5.82 9.89 9.70
CA GLY A 19 -5.04 10.02 10.95
C GLY A 19 -4.32 8.75 11.41
N LYS A 20 -4.10 7.79 10.51
CA LYS A 20 -3.41 6.53 10.84
C LYS A 20 -2.06 6.72 11.53
N THR A 21 -1.25 7.67 11.05
CA THR A 21 0.08 7.95 11.61
C THR A 21 -0.04 8.38 13.07
N ALA A 22 -0.91 9.34 13.35
CA ALA A 22 -1.13 9.81 14.72
C ALA A 22 -1.62 8.69 15.67
N LEU A 23 -2.55 7.84 15.19
CA LEU A 23 -3.01 6.70 15.98
C LEU A 23 -1.88 5.67 16.19
N GLY A 24 -1.10 5.37 15.15
CA GLY A 24 0.04 4.46 15.24
C GLY A 24 1.07 4.92 16.26
N VAL A 25 1.41 6.23 16.26
CA VAL A 25 2.30 6.84 17.24
C VAL A 25 1.72 6.79 18.66
N ALA A 26 0.41 7.08 18.82
CA ALA A 26 -0.25 7.01 20.12
C ALA A 26 -0.19 5.58 20.71
N LEU A 27 -0.49 4.57 19.90
CA LEU A 27 -0.40 3.17 20.29
C LEU A 27 1.05 2.76 20.59
N ALA A 28 2.03 3.16 19.77
CA ALA A 28 3.43 2.86 19.98
C ALA A 28 3.94 3.46 21.31
N ARG A 29 3.53 4.67 21.65
CA ARG A 29 3.87 5.30 22.94
C ARG A 29 3.26 4.55 24.12
N HIS A 30 2.01 4.10 23.99
CA HIS A 30 1.30 3.44 25.09
C HIS A 30 1.80 2.01 25.35
N PHE A 31 2.14 1.28 24.29
CA PHE A 31 2.50 -0.14 24.36
C PHE A 31 3.98 -0.44 24.13
N SER A 32 4.85 0.56 24.24
CA SER A 32 6.28 0.42 23.94
C SER A 32 6.51 -0.22 22.56
N GLY A 33 5.79 0.29 21.53
CA GLY A 33 5.83 -0.26 20.20
C GLY A 33 6.77 0.50 19.26
N GLU A 34 6.98 -0.09 18.09
CA GLU A 34 7.68 0.53 16.95
C GLU A 34 6.83 0.41 15.69
N VAL A 35 6.89 1.41 14.83
CA VAL A 35 6.07 1.49 13.62
C VAL A 35 6.78 0.87 12.42
N ILE A 36 6.09 0.01 11.68
CA ILE A 36 6.48 -0.47 10.36
C ILE A 36 5.55 0.18 9.33
N SER A 37 6.07 1.09 8.50
CA SER A 37 5.28 1.77 7.46
C SER A 37 4.86 0.78 6.37
N CYS A 38 3.55 0.71 6.12
CA CYS A 38 2.93 -0.06 5.03
C CYS A 38 2.48 0.85 3.90
N ASP A 39 3.34 1.78 3.48
CA ASP A 39 3.11 2.66 2.34
C ASP A 39 4.16 2.39 1.26
N SER A 40 3.71 2.10 0.04
CA SER A 40 4.59 1.73 -1.07
C SER A 40 5.38 2.89 -1.67
N MET A 41 5.09 4.13 -1.24
CA MET A 41 5.77 5.33 -1.74
C MET A 41 6.68 5.99 -0.70
N GLN A 42 6.38 5.86 0.60
CA GLN A 42 7.21 6.42 1.67
C GLN A 42 8.58 5.75 1.81
N ILE A 43 8.80 4.63 1.16
CA ILE A 43 10.09 3.93 1.08
C ILE A 43 11.16 4.73 0.32
N TYR A 44 10.75 5.64 -0.55
CA TYR A 44 11.67 6.37 -1.45
C TYR A 44 12.21 7.64 -0.80
N ARG A 45 13.56 7.78 -0.81
CA ARG A 45 14.26 8.96 -0.31
C ARG A 45 13.97 10.18 -1.18
N GLY A 46 13.74 11.34 -0.52
CA GLY A 46 13.52 12.61 -1.21
C GLY A 46 12.19 12.72 -1.93
N LEU A 47 11.24 11.85 -1.62
CA LEU A 47 9.84 11.93 -2.03
C LEU A 47 9.00 12.06 -0.76
N ASP A 48 8.90 13.25 -0.21
CA ASP A 48 8.43 13.49 1.15
C ASP A 48 7.04 14.10 1.17
N VAL A 49 6.84 15.16 0.40
CA VAL A 49 5.59 15.92 0.37
C VAL A 49 4.49 15.13 -0.34
N GLY A 50 4.75 14.65 -1.56
CA GLY A 50 3.76 13.93 -2.37
C GLY A 50 3.35 12.58 -1.77
N THR A 51 4.22 11.96 -0.99
CA THR A 51 3.93 10.72 -0.25
C THR A 51 3.33 10.99 1.14
N ALA A 52 3.31 12.28 1.56
CA ALA A 52 2.98 12.72 2.91
C ALA A 52 3.69 11.87 3.96
N LYS A 53 4.99 11.78 3.82
CA LYS A 53 5.89 11.07 4.72
C LYS A 53 5.79 11.65 6.12
N VAL A 54 5.87 10.79 7.13
CA VAL A 54 5.89 11.22 8.53
C VAL A 54 7.11 12.10 8.78
N THR A 55 6.91 13.25 9.41
CA THR A 55 8.03 14.14 9.80
C THR A 55 8.65 13.69 11.12
N PRO A 56 9.90 14.10 11.43
CA PRO A 56 10.51 13.83 12.72
C PRO A 56 9.67 14.27 13.91
N GLU A 57 8.97 15.40 13.79
CA GLU A 57 8.07 15.93 14.83
C GLU A 57 6.85 15.04 15.02
N GLU A 58 6.26 14.56 13.93
CA GLU A 58 5.09 13.66 13.93
C GLU A 58 5.42 12.29 14.50
N THR A 59 6.67 11.82 14.40
CA THR A 59 7.08 10.54 15.00
C THR A 59 7.07 10.58 16.52
N CYS A 60 7.16 11.75 17.13
CA CYS A 60 7.31 11.91 18.61
C CYS A 60 8.41 11.02 19.20
N GLY A 61 9.49 10.77 18.46
CA GLY A 61 10.61 9.93 18.88
C GLY A 61 10.37 8.41 18.76
N ILE A 62 9.22 7.98 18.24
CA ILE A 62 8.94 6.57 17.98
C ILE A 62 9.71 6.11 16.73
N PRO A 63 10.42 4.96 16.79
CA PRO A 63 11.07 4.41 15.62
C PRO A 63 10.06 4.07 14.51
N HIS A 64 10.33 4.57 13.29
CA HIS A 64 9.56 4.28 12.09
C HIS A 64 10.45 3.56 11.08
N HIS A 65 10.09 2.32 10.79
CA HIS A 65 10.81 1.45 9.85
C HIS A 65 10.10 1.42 8.49
N GLY A 66 10.85 1.15 7.42
CA GLY A 66 10.30 1.10 6.06
C GLY A 66 10.05 2.46 5.43
N VAL A 67 10.65 3.51 5.98
CA VAL A 67 10.64 4.88 5.46
C VAL A 67 12.04 5.24 4.99
N ASP A 68 12.20 5.94 3.86
CA ASP A 68 13.51 6.38 3.31
C ASP A 68 14.56 5.29 3.11
N ILE A 69 14.15 4.09 2.76
CA ILE A 69 15.06 2.94 2.65
C ILE A 69 15.71 2.82 1.26
N LEU A 70 15.09 3.37 0.20
CA LEU A 70 15.56 3.20 -1.18
C LEU A 70 15.61 4.53 -1.95
N PRO A 71 16.52 4.67 -2.93
CA PRO A 71 16.43 5.74 -3.89
C PRO A 71 15.28 5.51 -4.88
N PRO A 72 14.68 6.59 -5.46
CA PRO A 72 13.44 6.48 -6.25
C PRO A 72 13.60 5.81 -7.64
N ASP A 73 14.82 5.51 -8.06
CA ASP A 73 15.13 4.75 -9.28
C ASP A 73 15.13 3.22 -9.08
N LYS A 74 14.96 2.76 -7.84
CA LYS A 74 14.85 1.34 -7.53
C LYS A 74 13.41 0.87 -7.50
N THR A 75 13.20 -0.40 -7.75
CA THR A 75 11.91 -1.06 -7.58
C THR A 75 11.82 -1.72 -6.21
N PHE A 76 10.61 -1.78 -5.66
CA PHE A 76 10.33 -2.47 -4.41
C PHE A 76 8.99 -3.19 -4.54
N SER A 77 9.04 -4.50 -4.44
CA SER A 77 7.87 -5.35 -4.63
C SER A 77 7.18 -5.66 -3.30
N VAL A 78 5.99 -6.27 -3.39
CA VAL A 78 5.31 -6.82 -2.19
C VAL A 78 6.11 -7.95 -1.54
N ALA A 79 6.89 -8.70 -2.30
CA ALA A 79 7.78 -9.74 -1.78
C ALA A 79 8.92 -9.12 -0.95
N ASP A 80 9.55 -8.06 -1.46
CA ASP A 80 10.57 -7.31 -0.72
C ASP A 80 9.99 -6.73 0.58
N PHE A 81 8.77 -6.17 0.50
CA PHE A 81 8.09 -5.65 1.68
C PHE A 81 7.84 -6.74 2.73
N THR A 82 7.31 -7.90 2.34
CA THR A 82 7.00 -8.97 3.29
C THR A 82 8.25 -9.54 3.94
N ALA A 83 9.35 -9.67 3.19
CA ALA A 83 10.64 -10.09 3.73
C ALA A 83 11.19 -9.07 4.74
N MET A 84 11.20 -7.79 4.39
CA MET A 84 11.62 -6.70 5.28
C MET A 84 10.75 -6.63 6.54
N ALA A 85 9.43 -6.66 6.39
CA ALA A 85 8.50 -6.56 7.52
C ALA A 85 8.62 -7.76 8.46
N ALA A 86 8.89 -8.97 7.94
CA ALA A 86 9.12 -10.15 8.77
C ALA A 86 10.42 -10.06 9.57
N ALA A 87 11.50 -9.56 8.98
CA ALA A 87 12.75 -9.31 9.69
C ALA A 87 12.58 -8.26 10.79
N LEU A 88 11.92 -7.14 10.48
CA LEU A 88 11.63 -6.07 11.43
C LEU A 88 10.73 -6.55 12.58
N GLU A 89 9.71 -7.35 12.29
CA GLU A 89 8.83 -7.92 13.32
C GLU A 89 9.65 -8.74 14.33
N GLN A 90 10.52 -9.62 13.85
CA GLN A 90 11.38 -10.41 14.72
C GLN A 90 12.35 -9.56 15.57
N GLU A 91 12.96 -8.54 14.96
CA GLU A 91 13.87 -7.64 15.68
C GLU A 91 13.14 -6.80 16.74
N ILE A 92 11.95 -6.28 16.43
CA ILE A 92 11.13 -5.48 17.36
C ILE A 92 10.66 -6.36 18.51
N SER A 93 10.12 -7.54 18.20
CA SER A 93 9.68 -8.50 19.21
C SER A 93 10.82 -9.01 20.10
N ALA A 94 12.02 -9.23 19.55
CA ALA A 94 13.20 -9.61 20.32
C ALA A 94 13.64 -8.53 21.33
N ARG A 95 13.34 -7.26 21.06
CA ARG A 95 13.55 -6.14 22.01
C ARG A 95 12.43 -6.03 23.06
N GLY A 96 11.40 -6.88 22.98
CA GLY A 96 10.22 -6.80 23.85
C GLY A 96 9.22 -5.72 23.45
N ASN A 97 9.38 -5.12 22.27
CA ASN A 97 8.52 -4.06 21.75
C ASN A 97 7.39 -4.62 20.89
N LEU A 98 6.26 -3.90 20.77
CA LEU A 98 5.12 -4.28 19.97
C LEU A 98 5.30 -3.81 18.51
N PRO A 99 5.34 -4.73 17.51
CA PRO A 99 5.32 -4.34 16.11
C PRO A 99 3.95 -3.75 15.72
N ILE A 100 3.95 -2.54 15.19
CA ILE A 100 2.73 -1.83 14.77
C ILE A 100 2.86 -1.47 13.30
N LEU A 101 2.09 -2.14 12.43
CA LEU A 101 1.99 -1.81 11.02
C LEU A 101 1.10 -0.58 10.84
N VAL A 102 1.57 0.43 10.11
CA VAL A 102 0.78 1.63 9.84
C VAL A 102 0.80 1.92 8.35
N GLY A 103 -0.36 1.95 7.69
CA GLY A 103 -0.38 2.34 6.29
C GLY A 103 -1.65 2.06 5.53
N GLY A 104 -1.62 2.43 4.24
CA GLY A 104 -2.76 2.34 3.33
C GLY A 104 -2.58 1.36 2.17
N THR A 105 -1.43 0.70 2.03
CA THR A 105 -1.18 -0.28 0.97
C THR A 105 -1.72 -1.65 1.39
N GLY A 106 -3.00 -1.89 1.11
CA GLY A 106 -3.70 -3.08 1.57
C GLY A 106 -3.05 -4.39 1.14
N LEU A 107 -2.43 -4.45 -0.05
CA LEU A 107 -1.68 -5.61 -0.51
C LEU A 107 -0.49 -5.93 0.43
N TYR A 108 0.23 -4.92 0.92
CA TYR A 108 1.35 -5.10 1.84
C TYR A 108 0.88 -5.66 3.18
N VAL A 109 -0.13 -5.01 3.77
CA VAL A 109 -0.69 -5.44 5.06
C VAL A 109 -1.22 -6.88 4.97
N GLN A 110 -2.03 -7.17 3.96
CA GLN A 110 -2.62 -8.50 3.78
C GLN A 110 -1.55 -9.57 3.54
N SER A 111 -0.59 -9.29 2.65
CA SER A 111 0.46 -10.27 2.33
C SER A 111 1.30 -10.62 3.53
N PHE A 112 1.67 -9.63 4.34
CA PHE A 112 2.44 -9.85 5.55
C PHE A 112 1.63 -10.60 6.61
N LEU A 113 0.46 -10.09 6.99
CA LEU A 113 -0.34 -10.68 8.08
C LEU A 113 -0.88 -12.08 7.75
N TYR A 114 -1.13 -12.36 6.48
CA TYR A 114 -1.61 -13.68 6.04
C TYR A 114 -0.48 -14.64 5.69
N GLY A 115 0.76 -14.16 5.69
CA GLY A 115 1.94 -14.98 5.40
C GLY A 115 1.99 -15.44 3.93
N VAL A 116 1.56 -14.56 3.00
CA VAL A 116 1.57 -14.88 1.57
C VAL A 116 3.00 -15.21 1.12
N ARG A 117 3.17 -16.38 0.53
CA ARG A 117 4.46 -16.83 -0.01
C ARG A 117 4.57 -16.41 -1.46
N PHE A 118 5.63 -15.69 -1.78
CA PHE A 118 5.96 -15.29 -3.14
C PHE A 118 7.02 -16.25 -3.69
N ALA A 119 6.71 -16.92 -4.80
CA ALA A 119 7.70 -17.71 -5.51
C ALA A 119 8.73 -16.76 -6.17
N GLU A 120 10.00 -17.14 -6.16
CA GLU A 120 11.02 -16.47 -6.97
C GLU A 120 10.76 -16.79 -8.44
N GLU A 121 10.06 -15.90 -9.14
CA GLU A 121 9.79 -16.06 -10.57
C GLU A 121 10.82 -15.28 -11.38
N LYS A 122 11.62 -15.99 -12.12
CA LYS A 122 12.47 -15.38 -13.14
C LYS A 122 11.63 -15.15 -14.40
N THR A 123 11.07 -13.96 -14.54
CA THR A 123 10.44 -13.55 -15.79
C THR A 123 11.51 -13.49 -16.88
N PRO A 124 11.34 -14.18 -18.01
CA PRO A 124 12.27 -14.10 -19.13
C PRO A 124 12.45 -12.65 -19.58
N ALA A 125 13.70 -12.28 -19.89
CA ALA A 125 14.00 -10.96 -20.38
C ALA A 125 13.21 -10.66 -21.67
N GLY A 126 12.62 -9.44 -21.76
CA GLY A 126 11.83 -9.02 -22.93
C GLY A 126 10.37 -9.51 -22.95
N LEU A 127 9.93 -10.37 -22.03
CA LEU A 127 8.55 -10.89 -22.06
C LEU A 127 7.51 -9.77 -21.80
N ARG A 128 7.81 -8.80 -20.94
CA ARG A 128 6.93 -7.66 -20.68
C ARG A 128 6.79 -6.75 -21.89
N GLU A 129 7.90 -6.48 -22.54
CA GLU A 129 7.95 -5.69 -23.77
C GLU A 129 7.20 -6.38 -24.90
N GLN A 130 7.35 -7.71 -25.03
CA GLN A 130 6.59 -8.51 -25.98
C GLN A 130 5.09 -8.44 -25.71
N LEU A 131 4.66 -8.64 -24.46
CA LEU A 131 3.25 -8.55 -24.08
C LEU A 131 2.67 -7.14 -24.29
N ALA A 132 3.44 -6.09 -24.03
CA ALA A 132 3.03 -4.70 -24.30
C ALA A 132 2.87 -4.45 -25.82
N ALA A 133 3.78 -4.97 -26.66
CA ALA A 133 3.68 -4.88 -28.10
C ALA A 133 2.46 -5.67 -28.64
N GLU A 134 2.20 -6.86 -28.10
CA GLU A 134 1.02 -7.64 -28.45
C GLU A 134 -0.28 -6.94 -28.07
N LEU A 135 -0.34 -6.31 -26.89
CA LEU A 135 -1.47 -5.49 -26.48
C LEU A 135 -1.73 -4.35 -27.46
N ALA A 136 -0.66 -3.65 -27.87
CA ALA A 136 -0.77 -2.55 -28.85
C ALA A 136 -1.26 -3.02 -30.22
N ALA A 137 -0.82 -4.21 -30.66
CA ALA A 137 -1.18 -4.77 -31.96
C ALA A 137 -2.56 -5.44 -31.99
N LYS A 138 -2.91 -6.22 -30.96
CA LYS A 138 -4.11 -7.09 -30.93
C LYS A 138 -5.29 -6.46 -30.18
N GLY A 139 -5.01 -5.46 -29.32
CA GLY A 139 -5.99 -4.83 -28.43
C GLY A 139 -6.33 -5.63 -27.17
N GLY A 140 -6.91 -4.94 -26.19
CA GLY A 140 -7.18 -5.50 -24.86
C GLY A 140 -8.16 -6.67 -24.86
N ALA A 141 -9.16 -6.66 -25.75
CA ALA A 141 -10.14 -7.75 -25.86
C ALA A 141 -9.48 -9.08 -26.27
N ALA A 142 -8.57 -9.05 -27.24
CA ALA A 142 -7.86 -10.25 -27.68
C ALA A 142 -6.94 -10.83 -26.59
N MET A 143 -6.24 -9.94 -25.84
CA MET A 143 -5.40 -10.34 -24.70
C MET A 143 -6.25 -10.95 -23.56
N TYR A 144 -7.43 -10.40 -23.31
CA TYR A 144 -8.35 -10.98 -22.33
C TYR A 144 -8.88 -12.36 -22.75
N GLU A 145 -9.21 -12.55 -24.00
CA GLU A 145 -9.61 -13.86 -24.53
C GLU A 145 -8.49 -14.90 -24.45
N GLU A 146 -7.23 -14.48 -24.63
CA GLU A 146 -6.08 -15.35 -24.40
C GLU A 146 -5.99 -15.77 -22.93
N LEU A 147 -6.15 -14.80 -22.00
CA LEU A 147 -6.19 -15.11 -20.56
C LEU A 147 -7.33 -16.07 -20.23
N ARG A 148 -8.52 -15.85 -20.79
CA ARG A 148 -9.69 -16.70 -20.55
C ARG A 148 -9.45 -18.16 -20.95
N ARG A 149 -8.65 -18.40 -21.99
CA ARG A 149 -8.24 -19.76 -22.41
C ARG A 149 -7.15 -20.35 -21.53
N ALA A 150 -6.18 -19.53 -21.14
CA ALA A 150 -5.03 -19.95 -20.33
C ALA A 150 -5.39 -20.17 -18.85
N ASP A 151 -6.16 -19.24 -18.27
CA ASP A 151 -6.56 -19.24 -16.86
C ASP A 151 -7.99 -18.68 -16.71
N PRO A 152 -9.02 -19.52 -16.91
CA PRO A 152 -10.43 -19.09 -16.84
C PRO A 152 -10.80 -18.50 -15.47
N GLU A 153 -10.22 -19.01 -14.38
CA GLU A 153 -10.51 -18.56 -13.02
C GLU A 153 -9.93 -17.16 -12.76
N ALA A 154 -8.68 -16.92 -13.17
CA ALA A 154 -8.10 -15.58 -13.10
C ALA A 154 -8.86 -14.60 -14.01
N ALA A 155 -9.28 -15.01 -15.20
CA ALA A 155 -10.08 -14.18 -16.09
C ALA A 155 -11.44 -13.80 -15.47
N ALA A 156 -12.12 -14.71 -14.79
CA ALA A 156 -13.37 -14.41 -14.10
C ALA A 156 -13.20 -13.39 -12.96
N ALA A 157 -12.01 -13.36 -12.32
CA ALA A 157 -11.69 -12.43 -11.24
C ALA A 157 -11.12 -11.08 -11.71
N ILE A 158 -10.74 -10.95 -13.00
CA ILE A 158 -10.11 -9.75 -13.57
C ILE A 158 -11.07 -9.09 -14.56
N HIS A 159 -11.39 -7.80 -14.32
CA HIS A 159 -12.20 -7.06 -15.29
C HIS A 159 -11.50 -6.93 -16.64
N PRO A 160 -12.16 -7.16 -17.80
CA PRO A 160 -11.53 -7.14 -19.14
C PRO A 160 -10.75 -5.85 -19.45
N ASN A 161 -11.22 -4.71 -18.98
CA ASN A 161 -10.55 -3.42 -19.17
C ASN A 161 -9.34 -3.22 -18.24
N ASN A 162 -9.07 -4.11 -17.30
CA ASN A 162 -7.89 -4.03 -16.45
C ASN A 162 -6.66 -4.66 -17.12
N GLN A 163 -6.20 -4.01 -18.19
CA GLN A 163 -5.11 -4.49 -19.02
C GLN A 163 -3.85 -4.83 -18.23
N VAL A 164 -3.53 -4.05 -17.20
CA VAL A 164 -2.37 -4.30 -16.34
C VAL A 164 -2.47 -5.66 -15.65
N ARG A 165 -3.63 -6.00 -15.10
CA ARG A 165 -3.83 -7.30 -14.44
C ARG A 165 -3.93 -8.44 -15.45
N VAL A 166 -4.52 -8.22 -16.63
CA VAL A 166 -4.56 -9.19 -17.72
C VAL A 166 -3.14 -9.54 -18.17
N LEU A 167 -2.32 -8.53 -18.46
CA LEU A 167 -0.93 -8.74 -18.86
C LEU A 167 -0.11 -9.43 -17.76
N ARG A 168 -0.31 -9.07 -16.49
CA ARG A 168 0.40 -9.72 -15.39
C ARG A 168 0.05 -11.22 -15.28
N ALA A 169 -1.21 -11.59 -15.46
CA ALA A 169 -1.62 -12.99 -15.44
C ALA A 169 -1.04 -13.78 -16.64
N LEU A 170 -1.02 -13.17 -17.83
CA LEU A 170 -0.40 -13.76 -19.01
C LEU A 170 1.14 -13.85 -18.87
N GLU A 171 1.78 -12.82 -18.30
CA GLU A 171 3.21 -12.84 -18.00
C GLU A 171 3.57 -14.02 -17.10
N HIS A 172 2.81 -14.21 -16.01
CA HIS A 172 2.99 -15.34 -15.10
C HIS A 172 2.85 -16.67 -15.83
N TYR A 173 1.74 -16.85 -16.57
CA TYR A 173 1.47 -18.08 -17.31
C TYR A 173 2.56 -18.39 -18.34
N ARG A 174 2.99 -17.40 -19.13
CA ARG A 174 4.02 -17.59 -20.15
C ARG A 174 5.41 -17.81 -19.56
N ALA A 175 5.71 -17.20 -18.39
CA ALA A 175 6.99 -17.37 -17.71
C ALA A 175 7.14 -18.73 -17.02
N THR A 176 6.04 -19.27 -16.45
CA THR A 176 6.09 -20.43 -15.55
C THR A 176 5.36 -21.67 -16.09
N GLY A 177 4.48 -21.50 -17.06
CA GLY A 177 3.55 -22.54 -17.52
C GLY A 177 2.41 -22.84 -16.53
N ARG A 178 2.36 -22.17 -15.36
CA ARG A 178 1.35 -22.36 -14.31
C ARG A 178 0.30 -21.25 -14.35
N ARG A 179 -0.92 -21.57 -13.93
CA ARG A 179 -2.00 -20.58 -13.81
C ARG A 179 -1.77 -19.67 -12.60
N LEU A 180 -2.09 -18.39 -12.75
CA LEU A 180 -2.02 -17.43 -11.64
C LEU A 180 -3.02 -17.79 -10.53
N SER A 181 -4.18 -18.35 -10.88
CA SER A 181 -5.18 -18.87 -9.94
C SER A 181 -4.62 -19.99 -9.04
N GLU A 182 -3.89 -20.93 -9.63
CA GLU A 182 -3.23 -22.03 -8.91
C GLU A 182 -2.14 -21.50 -7.97
N GLN A 183 -1.27 -20.60 -8.45
CA GLN A 183 -0.25 -20.00 -7.63
C GLN A 183 -0.85 -19.26 -6.42
N LYS A 184 -1.96 -18.53 -6.63
CA LYS A 184 -2.63 -17.81 -5.56
C LYS A 184 -3.17 -18.76 -4.48
N ALA A 185 -3.71 -19.91 -4.87
CA ALA A 185 -4.18 -20.92 -3.92
C ALA A 185 -3.02 -21.50 -3.10
N ASP A 186 -1.89 -21.81 -3.75
CA ASP A 186 -0.69 -22.36 -3.10
C ASP A 186 0.06 -21.33 -2.24
N SER A 187 -0.16 -20.04 -2.47
CA SER A 187 0.59 -18.97 -1.79
C SER A 187 0.18 -18.72 -0.36
N LEU A 188 -1.01 -19.17 0.05
CA LEU A 188 -1.51 -18.97 1.41
C LEU A 188 -1.12 -20.15 2.31
N PRO A 189 -0.50 -19.90 3.48
CA PRO A 189 -0.24 -20.94 4.44
C PRO A 189 -1.55 -21.44 5.07
N GLN A 190 -1.56 -22.67 5.58
CA GLN A 190 -2.71 -23.23 6.29
C GLN A 190 -3.07 -22.43 7.55
N GLU A 191 -2.07 -21.87 8.21
CA GLU A 191 -2.23 -21.02 9.39
C GLU A 191 -1.55 -19.67 9.20
N ARG A 192 -2.18 -18.61 9.71
CA ARG A 192 -1.58 -17.27 9.74
C ARG A 192 -0.34 -17.27 10.64
N PRO A 193 0.78 -16.64 10.21
CA PRO A 193 2.03 -16.66 10.97
C PRO A 193 1.97 -15.83 12.26
N TYR A 194 1.09 -14.83 12.31
CA TYR A 194 0.99 -13.90 13.43
C TYR A 194 -0.38 -13.97 14.11
N ARG A 195 -0.39 -13.68 15.40
CA ARG A 195 -1.60 -13.26 16.10
C ARG A 195 -1.80 -11.78 15.85
N SER A 196 -2.80 -11.37 15.10
CA SER A 196 -2.93 -9.99 14.64
C SER A 196 -4.26 -9.34 15.03
N LEU A 197 -4.19 -8.05 15.40
CA LEU A 197 -5.33 -7.15 15.53
C LEU A 197 -5.24 -6.09 14.42
N ILE A 198 -6.31 -5.93 13.65
CA ILE A 198 -6.36 -4.95 12.55
C ILE A 198 -7.37 -3.87 12.92
N LEU A 199 -6.90 -2.66 13.18
CA LEU A 199 -7.72 -1.48 13.45
C LEU A 199 -7.90 -0.68 12.16
N GLY A 200 -9.11 -0.62 11.65
CA GLY A 200 -9.47 0.14 10.45
C GLY A 200 -10.01 1.53 10.81
N LEU A 201 -9.39 2.59 10.31
CA LEU A 201 -9.92 3.94 10.45
C LEU A 201 -10.79 4.31 9.24
N ASP A 202 -12.00 4.77 9.49
CA ASP A 202 -12.89 5.35 8.47
C ASP A 202 -13.65 6.55 9.05
N PHE A 203 -14.20 7.38 8.19
CA PHE A 203 -15.19 8.39 8.54
C PHE A 203 -16.57 7.88 8.09
N PRO A 204 -17.57 7.79 8.97
CA PRO A 204 -18.95 7.46 8.60
C PRO A 204 -19.49 8.45 7.56
N ASP A 205 -19.21 9.76 7.73
CA ASP A 205 -19.50 10.79 6.72
C ASP A 205 -18.43 10.80 5.63
N ARG A 206 -18.79 10.34 4.45
CA ARG A 206 -17.91 10.32 3.28
C ARG A 206 -17.50 11.73 2.84
N ALA A 207 -18.37 12.73 3.04
CA ALA A 207 -18.04 14.11 2.69
C ALA A 207 -16.95 14.67 3.63
N ALA A 208 -16.98 14.29 4.91
CA ALA A 208 -15.90 14.65 5.84
C ALA A 208 -14.54 14.10 5.40
N LEU A 209 -14.47 12.83 5.00
CA LEU A 209 -13.24 12.25 4.45
C LEU A 209 -12.76 13.02 3.21
N TYR A 210 -13.65 13.37 2.28
CA TYR A 210 -13.27 14.06 1.05
C TYR A 210 -12.76 15.48 1.33
N ARG A 211 -13.40 16.22 2.22
CA ARG A 211 -12.89 17.54 2.67
C ARG A 211 -11.47 17.44 3.25
N ARG A 212 -11.20 16.43 4.06
CA ARG A 212 -9.86 16.20 4.62
C ARG A 212 -8.81 15.83 3.56
N ILE A 213 -9.20 15.04 2.56
CA ILE A 213 -8.33 14.71 1.42
C ILE A 213 -8.01 15.96 0.62
N ASP A 214 -9.01 16.78 0.30
CA ASP A 214 -8.82 17.98 -0.49
C ASP A 214 -7.95 19.00 0.27
N LEU A 215 -8.20 19.23 1.56
CA LEU A 215 -7.38 20.09 2.42
C LEU A 215 -5.94 19.57 2.52
N ARG A 216 -5.73 18.26 2.57
CA ARG A 216 -4.38 17.68 2.57
C ARG A 216 -3.63 18.00 1.29
N VAL A 217 -4.29 17.93 0.13
CA VAL A 217 -3.68 18.30 -1.16
C VAL A 217 -3.27 19.77 -1.15
N ASP A 218 -4.13 20.67 -0.64
CA ASP A 218 -3.82 22.10 -0.55
C ASP A 218 -2.59 22.34 0.34
N LYS A 219 -2.51 21.69 1.51
CA LYS A 219 -1.34 21.75 2.39
C LYS A 219 -0.06 21.18 1.75
N MET A 220 -0.17 20.12 0.95
CA MET A 220 0.97 19.56 0.22
C MET A 220 1.50 20.55 -0.81
N LEU A 221 0.63 21.28 -1.50
CA LEU A 221 1.04 22.35 -2.43
C LEU A 221 1.77 23.49 -1.70
N GLU A 222 1.25 23.94 -0.55
CA GLU A 222 1.91 24.92 0.32
C GLU A 222 3.28 24.44 0.82
N ALA A 223 3.42 23.13 1.09
CA ALA A 223 4.65 22.49 1.54
C ALA A 223 5.67 22.20 0.41
N GLY A 224 5.36 22.57 -0.85
CA GLY A 224 6.30 22.44 -1.97
C GLY A 224 6.10 21.21 -2.86
N LEU A 225 4.92 20.60 -2.84
CA LEU A 225 4.58 19.45 -3.70
C LEU A 225 4.92 19.70 -5.18
N LEU A 226 4.70 20.93 -5.67
CA LEU A 226 4.93 21.22 -7.09
C LEU A 226 6.42 21.09 -7.47
N ALA A 227 7.33 21.53 -6.61
CA ALA A 227 8.77 21.39 -6.84
C ALA A 227 9.21 19.91 -6.80
N GLU A 228 8.66 19.14 -5.85
CA GLU A 228 8.94 17.69 -5.79
C GLU A 228 8.37 16.95 -7.00
N ALA A 229 7.17 17.31 -7.46
CA ALA A 229 6.55 16.76 -8.67
C ALA A 229 7.36 17.09 -9.95
N GLU A 230 7.92 18.29 -10.04
CA GLU A 230 8.81 18.68 -11.14
C GLU A 230 10.10 17.84 -11.14
N TYR A 231 10.70 17.61 -9.98
CA TYR A 231 11.85 16.72 -9.85
C TYR A 231 11.54 15.31 -10.35
N VAL A 232 10.38 14.76 -9.98
CA VAL A 232 9.92 13.45 -10.44
C VAL A 232 9.66 13.47 -11.96
N TRP A 233 9.02 14.50 -12.49
CA TRP A 233 8.75 14.65 -13.92
C TRP A 233 10.03 14.69 -14.75
N ARG A 234 11.02 15.47 -14.34
CA ARG A 234 12.35 15.55 -15.00
C ARG A 234 13.09 14.22 -14.96
N SER A 235 12.83 13.40 -13.93
CA SER A 235 13.47 12.11 -13.70
C SER A 235 12.62 10.89 -14.11
N ARG A 236 11.47 11.09 -14.76
CA ARG A 236 10.44 10.07 -14.97
C ARG A 236 10.89 8.80 -15.68
N GLU A 237 11.88 8.93 -16.58
CA GLU A 237 12.46 7.78 -17.27
C GLU A 237 13.24 6.86 -16.32
N ARG A 238 13.83 7.43 -15.28
CA ARG A 238 14.57 6.71 -14.24
C ARG A 238 13.65 6.25 -13.10
N PHE A 239 12.71 7.10 -12.70
CA PHE A 239 11.81 6.90 -11.56
C PHE A 239 10.50 6.19 -11.97
N ARG A 240 10.64 5.07 -12.68
CA ARG A 240 9.49 4.38 -13.32
C ARG A 240 8.32 4.12 -12.38
N THR A 241 8.58 3.70 -11.14
CA THR A 241 7.55 3.44 -10.12
C THR A 241 7.05 4.74 -9.51
N ALA A 242 7.95 5.60 -9.04
CA ALA A 242 7.59 6.85 -8.39
C ALA A 242 6.84 7.82 -9.33
N ALA A 243 7.22 7.86 -10.62
CA ALA A 243 6.54 8.68 -11.63
C ALA A 243 5.06 8.28 -11.85
N GLN A 244 4.65 7.09 -11.45
CA GLN A 244 3.25 6.64 -11.53
C GLN A 244 2.46 6.91 -10.24
N ALA A 245 3.13 7.40 -9.20
CA ALA A 245 2.46 7.68 -7.93
C ALA A 245 1.45 8.84 -8.06
N ILE A 246 0.39 8.75 -7.27
CA ILE A 246 -0.55 9.86 -7.07
C ILE A 246 0.18 10.96 -6.31
N GLY A 247 0.06 12.18 -6.79
CA GLY A 247 0.79 13.33 -6.26
C GLY A 247 1.82 13.90 -7.25
N TYR A 248 2.27 13.11 -8.21
CA TYR A 248 3.27 13.56 -9.19
C TYR A 248 2.75 13.58 -10.62
N LYS A 249 2.28 12.47 -11.13
CA LYS A 249 1.85 12.33 -12.52
C LYS A 249 0.71 13.27 -12.91
N GLU A 250 -0.10 13.67 -11.96
CA GLU A 250 -1.22 14.60 -12.20
C GLU A 250 -0.71 15.99 -12.63
N PHE A 251 0.55 16.35 -12.26
CA PHE A 251 1.18 17.63 -12.64
C PHE A 251 2.00 17.57 -13.94
N PHE A 252 2.20 16.39 -14.54
CA PHE A 252 2.98 16.27 -15.78
C PHE A 252 2.42 17.15 -16.91
N PRO A 253 1.07 17.21 -17.15
CA PRO A 253 0.51 18.11 -18.15
C PRO A 253 0.79 19.59 -17.89
N TYR A 254 0.93 20.00 -16.62
CA TYR A 254 1.32 21.37 -16.28
C TYR A 254 2.76 21.68 -16.71
N PHE A 255 3.71 20.78 -16.41
CA PHE A 255 5.11 20.94 -16.81
C PHE A 255 5.32 20.83 -18.33
N GLU A 256 4.43 20.16 -19.02
CA GLU A 256 4.40 20.05 -20.50
C GLU A 256 3.65 21.22 -21.16
N GLY A 257 3.08 22.15 -20.38
CA GLY A 257 2.35 23.30 -20.89
C GLY A 257 0.98 22.97 -21.51
N THR A 258 0.45 21.77 -21.25
CA THR A 258 -0.80 21.28 -21.85
C THR A 258 -2.03 21.44 -20.95
N ALA A 259 -1.84 21.77 -19.67
CA ALA A 259 -2.93 22.04 -18.72
C ALA A 259 -2.53 23.09 -17.68
N PRO A 260 -3.49 23.90 -17.16
CA PRO A 260 -3.22 24.83 -16.07
C PRO A 260 -3.06 24.10 -14.73
N LEU A 261 -2.33 24.73 -13.80
CA LEU A 261 -2.05 24.17 -12.46
C LEU A 261 -3.34 23.80 -11.70
N GLU A 262 -4.35 24.62 -11.77
CA GLU A 262 -5.65 24.39 -11.10
C GLU A 262 -6.29 23.08 -11.56
N ALA A 263 -6.34 22.83 -12.88
CA ALA A 263 -6.89 21.58 -13.41
C ALA A 263 -6.07 20.34 -12.96
N CYS A 264 -4.76 20.47 -12.85
CA CYS A 264 -3.88 19.40 -12.33
C CYS A 264 -4.13 19.15 -10.84
N THR A 265 -4.33 20.21 -10.06
CA THR A 265 -4.67 20.14 -8.63
C THR A 265 -6.02 19.44 -8.41
N ASP A 266 -7.05 19.83 -9.16
CA ASP A 266 -8.37 19.17 -9.09
C ASP A 266 -8.30 17.71 -9.46
N LYS A 267 -7.50 17.37 -10.45
CA LYS A 267 -7.24 15.99 -10.86
C LYS A 267 -6.54 15.19 -9.76
N LEU A 268 -5.58 15.78 -9.04
CA LEU A 268 -4.95 15.17 -7.90
C LEU A 268 -5.92 14.94 -6.74
N LYS A 269 -6.77 15.92 -6.39
CA LYS A 269 -7.83 15.77 -5.39
C LYS A 269 -8.76 14.61 -5.76
N GLN A 270 -9.21 14.55 -7.01
CA GLN A 270 -10.04 13.45 -7.50
C GLN A 270 -9.33 12.08 -7.46
N ALA A 271 -8.07 12.01 -7.90
CA ALA A 271 -7.28 10.78 -7.87
C ALA A 271 -7.09 10.27 -6.43
N SER A 272 -6.86 11.18 -5.48
CA SER A 272 -6.71 10.89 -4.05
C SER A 272 -8.03 10.37 -3.44
N ARG A 273 -9.18 10.96 -3.76
CA ARG A 273 -10.50 10.45 -3.34
C ARG A 273 -10.79 9.05 -3.93
N ASN A 274 -10.44 8.83 -5.19
CA ASN A 274 -10.57 7.51 -5.81
C ASN A 274 -9.63 6.47 -5.19
N TYR A 275 -8.44 6.88 -4.79
CA TYR A 275 -7.50 6.02 -4.07
C TYR A 275 -8.05 5.63 -2.69
N ALA A 276 -8.58 6.58 -1.94
CA ALA A 276 -9.24 6.32 -0.66
C ALA A 276 -10.40 5.31 -0.78
N LYS A 277 -11.21 5.41 -1.83
CA LYS A 277 -12.26 4.41 -2.12
C LYS A 277 -11.68 3.01 -2.32
N ARG A 278 -10.59 2.90 -3.10
CA ARG A 278 -9.92 1.59 -3.34
C ARG A 278 -9.35 1.01 -2.05
N GLN A 279 -8.73 1.85 -1.20
CA GLN A 279 -8.21 1.43 0.10
C GLN A 279 -9.33 0.87 0.99
N LEU A 280 -10.44 1.60 1.11
CA LEU A 280 -11.61 1.15 1.89
C LEU A 280 -12.20 -0.15 1.35
N THR A 281 -12.36 -0.25 0.04
CA THR A 281 -12.83 -1.50 -0.59
C THR A 281 -11.91 -2.66 -0.25
N TRP A 282 -10.59 -2.46 -0.32
CA TRP A 282 -9.62 -3.50 0.04
C TRP A 282 -9.77 -3.95 1.50
N PHE A 283 -9.71 -2.99 2.43
CA PHE A 283 -9.76 -3.33 3.85
C PHE A 283 -11.11 -3.89 4.32
N ARG A 284 -12.21 -3.53 3.66
CA ARG A 284 -13.53 -4.10 3.93
C ARG A 284 -13.67 -5.56 3.49
N HIS A 285 -12.81 -6.02 2.57
CA HIS A 285 -12.73 -7.42 2.16
C HIS A 285 -11.69 -8.22 2.97
N MET A 286 -10.97 -7.58 3.88
CA MET A 286 -10.09 -8.29 4.82
C MET A 286 -10.87 -8.74 6.05
N ASP A 287 -10.67 -9.99 6.45
CA ASP A 287 -11.31 -10.54 7.63
C ASP A 287 -10.75 -9.95 8.93
N GLY A 288 -11.61 -9.73 9.90
CA GLY A 288 -11.23 -9.38 11.28
C GLY A 288 -10.80 -7.93 11.46
N VAL A 289 -11.14 -7.03 10.55
CA VAL A 289 -10.90 -5.59 10.74
C VAL A 289 -11.90 -5.02 11.73
N VAL A 290 -11.39 -4.46 12.81
CA VAL A 290 -12.17 -3.69 13.80
C VAL A 290 -12.20 -2.24 13.35
N TRP A 291 -13.37 -1.76 12.93
CA TRP A 291 -13.52 -0.40 12.40
C TRP A 291 -13.74 0.62 13.50
N LEU A 292 -12.98 1.71 13.45
CA LEU A 292 -13.07 2.86 14.35
C LEU A 292 -13.48 4.10 13.55
N ASP A 293 -14.35 4.92 14.13
CA ASP A 293 -14.66 6.24 13.58
C ASP A 293 -13.47 7.19 13.81
N ALA A 294 -12.80 7.56 12.74
CA ALA A 294 -11.64 8.47 12.78
C ALA A 294 -12.00 9.90 13.22
N GLY A 295 -13.29 10.24 13.26
CA GLY A 295 -13.80 11.54 13.72
C GLY A 295 -14.26 11.53 15.17
N ALA A 296 -14.36 10.36 15.80
CA ALA A 296 -14.79 10.25 17.19
C ALA A 296 -13.72 10.82 18.13
N PRO A 297 -14.10 11.61 19.16
CA PRO A 297 -13.16 12.22 20.10
C PRO A 297 -12.41 11.17 20.95
N ASP A 298 -12.99 10.01 21.15
CA ASP A 298 -12.46 8.88 21.92
C ASP A 298 -11.83 7.77 21.06
N ALA A 299 -11.56 8.06 19.78
CA ALA A 299 -11.02 7.05 18.86
C ALA A 299 -9.67 6.47 19.34
N VAL A 300 -8.82 7.28 19.96
CA VAL A 300 -7.53 6.83 20.47
C VAL A 300 -7.71 5.95 21.70
N GLU A 301 -8.56 6.33 22.66
CA GLU A 301 -8.88 5.58 23.85
C GLU A 301 -9.51 4.24 23.51
N THR A 302 -10.43 4.24 22.56
CA THR A 302 -11.06 3.02 22.05
C THR A 302 -10.03 2.09 21.42
N ALA A 303 -9.10 2.61 20.62
CA ALA A 303 -8.03 1.83 20.04
C ALA A 303 -7.08 1.24 21.10
N ILE A 304 -6.72 2.01 22.12
CA ILE A 304 -5.89 1.55 23.25
C ILE A 304 -6.61 0.42 24.01
N HIS A 305 -7.92 0.55 24.25
CA HIS A 305 -8.70 -0.50 24.89
C HIS A 305 -8.71 -1.80 24.07
N GLN A 306 -8.94 -1.71 22.75
CA GLN A 306 -8.92 -2.87 21.85
C GLN A 306 -7.56 -3.58 21.84
N VAL A 307 -6.46 -2.82 21.81
CA VAL A 307 -5.11 -3.39 21.85
C VAL A 307 -4.82 -4.03 23.22
N SER A 308 -5.23 -3.38 24.33
CA SER A 308 -5.07 -3.95 25.68
C SER A 308 -5.80 -5.28 25.82
N GLU A 309 -7.06 -5.35 25.37
CA GLU A 309 -7.85 -6.59 25.38
C GLU A 309 -7.21 -7.67 24.47
N PHE A 310 -6.72 -7.27 23.29
CA PHE A 310 -6.02 -8.19 22.40
C PHE A 310 -4.76 -8.76 23.03
N LEU A 311 -3.94 -7.94 23.68
CA LEU A 311 -2.69 -8.38 24.30
C LEU A 311 -2.91 -9.24 25.55
N SER A 312 -4.02 -9.05 26.30
CA SER A 312 -4.36 -9.85 27.47
C SER A 312 -4.80 -11.28 27.14
N LYS A 313 -5.31 -11.54 25.96
CA LYS A 313 -5.66 -12.88 25.45
C LYS A 313 -4.37 -13.55 24.95
N ARG A 314 -3.86 -14.55 25.70
CA ARG A 314 -2.69 -15.35 25.27
C ARG A 314 -3.06 -16.46 24.30
#